data_14393228fe70015b67fa47071726f5ae
#
_entry.id   14393228fe70015b67fa47071726f5ae
#
_cell.length_a   1.000
_cell.length_b   1.000
_cell.length_c   1.000
_cell.angle_alpha   90.00
_cell.angle_beta   90.00
_cell.angle_gamma   90.00
#
_symmetry.space_group_name_H-M   'P 1'
#
loop_
_entity.id
_entity.type
_entity.pdbx_description
1 polymer ?
#
loop_
_entity_poly.entity_id
_entity_poly.type
_entity_poly.pdbx_seq_one_letter_code
_entity_poly.pdbx_strand_id
1 'polypeptide(L)'
;MDDCIKDRNSWRLWFENQATFVSGKEKLWYERILWEDVVVPLLIGKQDISTKELDPYLERLRRGEPLAYVSGRTYFYGIPFQVGPGVLIPRPETEELVAWILEDHSGERLSILDIGSGSGVIPIVLKKKRPDWKVYAMENSLEAIRIAEKNGQLNQVPIEWIHEDLFATEALRQVPKMDLIVSNPPYIRDSERHNMSTSTLNFEPEEALFVRDHDPLLYYREILKVADAMEASCLYLELNEFLTEIYQEWVAELSGWTALFRSDLQGKTRMLRLQKATA
;
A
#
# COMPACT_ATOMS: atom_id res chain seq x y z
N MET A 1 -13.50 28.85 26.14
CA MET A 1 -12.87 27.49 26.12
C MET A 1 -11.39 27.70 26.27
N ASP A 2 -10.71 26.88 27.03
CA ASP A 2 -9.25 26.95 27.12
C ASP A 2 -8.67 26.79 25.72
N ASP A 3 -7.89 27.77 25.27
CA ASP A 3 -7.23 27.76 23.95
C ASP A 3 -6.00 26.80 23.92
N CYS A 4 -5.94 25.88 24.89
CA CYS A 4 -4.82 24.95 25.07
C CYS A 4 -5.27 23.53 25.34
N ILE A 5 -4.56 22.58 24.74
CA ILE A 5 -4.70 21.14 24.98
C ILE A 5 -3.58 20.69 25.91
N LYS A 6 -3.93 20.11 27.06
CA LYS A 6 -3.01 19.66 28.11
C LYS A 6 -2.99 18.14 28.25
N ASP A 7 -4.13 17.51 27.97
CA ASP A 7 -4.38 16.09 28.17
C ASP A 7 -5.46 15.56 27.23
N ARG A 8 -5.74 14.26 27.32
CA ARG A 8 -6.76 13.57 26.52
C ARG A 8 -8.16 14.12 26.72
N ASN A 9 -8.51 14.63 27.89
CA ASN A 9 -9.85 15.14 28.17
C ASN A 9 -10.06 16.50 27.51
N SER A 10 -9.09 17.43 27.65
CA SER A 10 -9.14 18.72 26.98
C SER A 10 -9.14 18.57 25.45
N TRP A 11 -8.37 17.61 24.91
CA TRP A 11 -8.40 17.23 23.50
C TRP A 11 -9.80 16.79 23.05
N ARG A 12 -10.42 15.80 23.74
CA ARG A 12 -11.75 15.28 23.38
C ARG A 12 -12.80 16.38 23.36
N LEU A 13 -12.85 17.22 24.38
CA LEU A 13 -13.79 18.33 24.47
C LEU A 13 -13.62 19.32 23.32
N TRP A 14 -12.40 19.65 23.00
CA TRP A 14 -12.10 20.55 21.90
C TRP A 14 -12.44 19.91 20.54
N PHE A 15 -11.97 18.68 20.29
CA PHE A 15 -12.23 17.97 19.03
C PHE A 15 -13.72 17.74 18.77
N GLU A 16 -14.48 17.40 19.80
CA GLU A 16 -15.93 17.21 19.72
C GLU A 16 -16.64 18.46 19.15
N ASN A 17 -16.20 19.63 19.56
CA ASN A 17 -16.76 20.90 19.12
C ASN A 17 -16.28 21.33 17.73
N GLN A 18 -15.04 20.98 17.35
CA GLN A 18 -14.44 21.40 16.08
C GLN A 18 -14.74 20.45 14.92
N ALA A 19 -14.80 19.14 15.17
CA ALA A 19 -14.97 18.10 14.15
C ALA A 19 -16.45 17.86 13.82
N THR A 20 -17.14 18.91 13.36
CA THR A 20 -18.55 18.83 12.93
C THR A 20 -18.74 18.19 11.56
N PHE A 21 -17.65 18.03 10.81
CA PHE A 21 -17.61 17.44 9.46
C PHE A 21 -17.58 15.89 9.47
N VAL A 22 -17.39 15.26 10.63
CA VAL A 22 -17.44 13.81 10.81
C VAL A 22 -18.42 13.45 11.93
N SER A 23 -19.01 12.27 11.89
CA SER A 23 -20.01 11.83 12.85
C SER A 23 -19.88 10.34 13.23
N GLY A 24 -20.60 9.94 14.25
CA GLY A 24 -20.71 8.54 14.66
C GLY A 24 -19.38 7.86 15.00
N LYS A 25 -19.21 6.61 14.57
CA LYS A 25 -18.02 5.80 14.84
C LYS A 25 -16.76 6.36 14.18
N GLU A 26 -16.89 6.98 13.03
CA GLU A 26 -15.81 7.61 12.31
C GLU A 26 -15.18 8.74 13.12
N LYS A 27 -16.01 9.58 13.78
CA LYS A 27 -15.52 10.67 14.63
C LYS A 27 -14.66 10.17 15.79
N LEU A 28 -15.04 9.06 16.42
CA LEU A 28 -14.25 8.44 17.49
C LEU A 28 -12.90 7.92 16.99
N TRP A 29 -12.90 7.39 15.78
CA TRP A 29 -11.66 6.89 15.15
C TRP A 29 -10.72 8.04 14.79
N TYR A 30 -11.22 9.12 14.18
CA TYR A 30 -10.46 10.34 13.91
C TYR A 30 -9.88 10.94 15.19
N GLU A 31 -10.70 11.05 16.24
CA GLU A 31 -10.26 11.56 17.54
C GLU A 31 -9.08 10.78 18.10
N ARG A 32 -9.15 9.45 18.03
CA ARG A 32 -8.08 8.58 18.52
C ARG A 32 -6.81 8.71 17.71
N ILE A 33 -6.90 8.62 16.39
CA ILE A 33 -5.72 8.67 15.51
C ILE A 33 -5.03 10.03 15.62
N LEU A 34 -5.78 11.14 15.57
CA LEU A 34 -5.18 12.46 15.71
C LEU A 34 -4.56 12.67 17.09
N TRP A 35 -5.17 12.12 18.14
CA TRP A 35 -4.54 12.15 19.45
C TRP A 35 -3.18 11.44 19.45
N GLU A 36 -3.14 10.21 18.97
CA GLU A 36 -1.95 9.37 19.03
C GLU A 36 -0.84 9.87 18.09
N ASP A 37 -1.19 10.27 16.87
CA ASP A 37 -0.23 10.54 15.80
C ASP A 37 0.10 12.04 15.63
N VAL A 38 -0.72 12.93 16.16
CA VAL A 38 -0.53 14.39 16.04
C VAL A 38 -0.37 15.05 17.41
N VAL A 39 -1.37 14.93 18.27
CA VAL A 39 -1.43 15.69 19.52
C VAL A 39 -0.35 15.23 20.51
N VAL A 40 -0.22 13.94 20.73
CA VAL A 40 0.82 13.39 21.64
C VAL A 40 2.23 13.79 21.20
N PRO A 41 2.64 13.66 19.93
CA PRO A 41 3.93 14.17 19.46
C PRO A 41 4.14 15.67 19.69
N LEU A 42 3.11 16.49 19.49
CA LEU A 42 3.18 17.94 19.73
C LEU A 42 3.32 18.30 21.21
N LEU A 43 2.80 17.46 22.11
CA LEU A 43 2.91 17.64 23.57
C LEU A 43 4.28 17.24 24.13
N ILE A 44 5.08 16.47 23.38
CA ILE A 44 6.39 16.01 23.90
C ILE A 44 7.27 17.22 24.29
N GLY A 45 7.68 17.28 25.56
CA GLY A 45 8.48 18.36 26.13
C GLY A 45 7.75 19.67 26.41
N LYS A 46 6.40 19.70 26.25
CA LYS A 46 5.55 20.85 26.56
C LYS A 46 4.55 20.50 27.66
N GLN A 47 4.06 21.53 28.40
CA GLN A 47 2.96 21.36 29.36
C GLN A 47 1.60 21.37 28.66
N ASP A 48 1.47 22.12 27.56
CA ASP A 48 0.31 22.23 26.72
C ASP A 48 0.68 22.64 25.29
N ILE A 49 -0.29 22.52 24.38
CA ILE A 49 -0.21 23.05 23.01
C ILE A 49 -1.39 23.97 22.76
N SER A 50 -1.17 25.02 21.98
CA SER A 50 -2.24 25.91 21.54
C SER A 50 -3.15 25.18 20.54
N THR A 51 -4.47 25.38 20.65
CA THR A 51 -5.43 24.87 19.66
C THR A 51 -5.14 25.35 18.25
N LYS A 52 -4.49 26.52 18.09
CA LYS A 52 -4.03 27.04 16.79
C LYS A 52 -2.99 26.14 16.12
N GLU A 53 -2.23 25.38 16.87
CA GLU A 53 -1.27 24.41 16.31
C GLU A 53 -2.00 23.24 15.63
N LEU A 54 -3.28 23.02 15.96
CA LEU A 54 -4.11 21.94 15.42
C LEU A 54 -5.00 22.38 14.24
N ASP A 55 -5.18 23.70 14.05
CA ASP A 55 -6.01 24.24 12.96
C ASP A 55 -5.59 23.72 11.57
N PRO A 56 -4.30 23.62 11.21
CA PRO A 56 -3.88 23.12 9.91
C PRO A 56 -4.34 21.66 9.64
N TYR A 57 -4.36 20.82 10.66
CA TYR A 57 -4.81 19.43 10.55
C TYR A 57 -6.32 19.34 10.32
N LEU A 58 -7.09 20.13 11.07
CA LEU A 58 -8.55 20.20 10.88
C LEU A 58 -8.94 20.80 9.52
N GLU A 59 -8.20 21.79 9.05
CA GLU A 59 -8.41 22.40 7.74
C GLU A 59 -8.23 21.37 6.62
N ARG A 60 -7.17 20.56 6.67
CA ARG A 60 -6.91 19.46 5.72
C ARG A 60 -8.06 18.45 5.73
N LEU A 61 -8.52 18.03 6.91
CA LEU A 61 -9.67 17.11 7.03
C LEU A 61 -10.97 17.72 6.48
N ARG A 62 -11.25 19.01 6.74
CA ARG A 62 -12.43 19.70 6.19
C ARG A 62 -12.41 19.75 4.66
N ARG A 63 -11.24 19.77 4.05
CA ARG A 63 -11.05 19.67 2.59
C ARG A 63 -11.23 18.25 2.04
N GLY A 64 -11.47 17.26 2.90
CA GLY A 64 -11.63 15.86 2.53
C GLY A 64 -10.34 15.11 2.34
N GLU A 65 -9.19 15.64 2.81
CA GLU A 65 -7.93 14.92 2.77
C GLU A 65 -7.99 13.67 3.67
N PRO A 66 -7.48 12.50 3.21
CA PRO A 66 -7.52 11.28 3.99
C PRO A 66 -6.86 11.44 5.37
N LEU A 67 -7.49 10.90 6.42
CA LEU A 67 -6.95 10.95 7.77
C LEU A 67 -5.51 10.43 7.84
N ALA A 68 -5.19 9.36 7.11
CA ALA A 68 -3.85 8.80 7.06
C ALA A 68 -2.80 9.81 6.55
N TYR A 69 -3.15 10.64 5.57
CA TYR A 69 -2.26 11.69 5.09
C TYR A 69 -2.16 12.85 6.08
N VAL A 70 -3.26 13.20 6.73
CA VAL A 70 -3.29 14.27 7.73
C VAL A 70 -2.45 13.89 8.94
N SER A 71 -2.57 12.66 9.44
CA SER A 71 -1.78 12.14 10.56
C SER A 71 -0.34 11.76 10.14
N GLY A 72 -0.11 11.58 8.82
CA GLY A 72 1.18 11.11 8.30
C GLY A 72 1.46 9.64 8.55
N ARG A 73 0.47 8.87 9.03
CA ARG A 73 0.66 7.49 9.46
C ARG A 73 -0.54 6.60 9.12
N THR A 74 -0.24 5.33 8.86
CA THR A 74 -1.21 4.24 8.79
C THR A 74 -0.63 2.97 9.40
N TYR A 75 -1.46 1.94 9.54
CA TYR A 75 -1.05 0.61 9.97
C TYR A 75 -1.33 -0.39 8.87
N PHE A 76 -0.39 -1.29 8.67
CA PHE A 76 -0.51 -2.39 7.72
C PHE A 76 0.11 -3.64 8.37
N TYR A 77 -0.63 -4.74 8.39
CA TYR A 77 -0.23 -5.99 9.06
C TYR A 77 0.15 -5.79 10.55
N GLY A 78 -0.51 -4.86 11.24
CA GLY A 78 -0.23 -4.46 12.61
C GLY A 78 1.06 -3.66 12.83
N ILE A 79 1.70 -3.19 11.76
CA ILE A 79 2.97 -2.44 11.79
C ILE A 79 2.72 -0.99 11.36
N PRO A 80 3.35 0.02 11.97
CA PRO A 80 3.20 1.42 11.59
C PRO A 80 3.98 1.75 10.32
N PHE A 81 3.36 2.55 9.44
CA PHE A 81 3.96 3.09 8.23
C PHE A 81 3.70 4.58 8.10
N GLN A 82 4.69 5.32 7.64
CA GLN A 82 4.51 6.70 7.18
C GLN A 82 3.85 6.69 5.81
N VAL A 83 2.88 7.58 5.62
CA VAL A 83 2.21 7.81 4.35
C VAL A 83 1.98 9.31 4.15
N GLY A 84 1.78 9.71 2.91
CA GLY A 84 1.51 11.08 2.52
C GLY A 84 1.25 11.16 1.02
N PRO A 85 1.04 12.36 0.47
CA PRO A 85 0.93 12.55 -0.98
C PRO A 85 2.07 11.82 -1.70
N GLY A 86 1.76 11.20 -2.83
CA GLY A 86 2.74 10.45 -3.64
C GLY A 86 2.77 8.94 -3.41
N VAL A 87 2.08 8.39 -2.39
CA VAL A 87 1.93 6.94 -2.22
C VAL A 87 0.47 6.55 -1.99
N LEU A 88 0.05 5.42 -2.52
CA LEU A 88 -1.25 4.82 -2.20
C LEU A 88 -1.34 4.55 -0.69
N ILE A 89 -2.47 4.89 -0.08
CA ILE A 89 -2.75 4.48 1.29
C ILE A 89 -2.95 2.96 1.29
N PRO A 90 -2.18 2.19 2.07
CA PRO A 90 -2.28 0.73 2.11
C PRO A 90 -3.71 0.24 2.35
N ARG A 91 -4.13 -0.78 1.58
CA ARG A 91 -5.47 -1.37 1.66
C ARG A 91 -5.47 -2.67 2.45
N PRO A 92 -6.54 -2.98 3.19
CA PRO A 92 -6.65 -4.24 3.95
C PRO A 92 -6.54 -5.49 3.09
N GLU A 93 -7.05 -5.45 1.85
CA GLU A 93 -7.01 -6.57 0.91
C GLU A 93 -5.57 -6.96 0.55
N THR A 94 -4.66 -5.98 0.51
CA THR A 94 -3.22 -6.23 0.27
C THR A 94 -2.57 -6.99 1.44
N GLU A 95 -3.10 -6.87 2.68
CA GLU A 95 -2.63 -7.71 3.81
C GLU A 95 -2.91 -9.20 3.56
N GLU A 96 -4.01 -9.52 2.89
CA GLU A 96 -4.38 -10.89 2.56
C GLU A 96 -3.45 -11.49 1.49
N LEU A 97 -3.01 -10.67 0.52
CA LEU A 97 -1.97 -11.08 -0.44
C LEU A 97 -0.66 -11.42 0.27
N VAL A 98 -0.22 -10.58 1.21
CA VAL A 98 0.97 -10.84 2.02
C VAL A 98 0.80 -12.10 2.88
N ALA A 99 -0.37 -12.28 3.49
CA ALA A 99 -0.67 -13.48 4.28
C ALA A 99 -0.57 -14.75 3.43
N TRP A 100 -1.10 -14.72 2.22
CA TRP A 100 -1.05 -15.86 1.30
C TRP A 100 0.39 -16.25 0.94
N ILE A 101 1.24 -15.26 0.62
CA ILE A 101 2.67 -15.51 0.34
C ILE A 101 3.35 -16.17 1.54
N LEU A 102 3.09 -15.67 2.76
CA LEU A 102 3.68 -16.21 3.99
C LEU A 102 3.20 -17.62 4.33
N GLU A 103 1.94 -17.95 3.99
CA GLU A 103 1.36 -19.29 4.13
C GLU A 103 2.01 -20.30 3.18
N ASP A 104 2.11 -19.94 1.89
CA ASP A 104 2.63 -20.82 0.84
C ASP A 104 4.13 -21.12 1.01
N HIS A 105 4.90 -20.19 1.59
CA HIS A 105 6.37 -20.26 1.67
C HIS A 105 6.88 -20.27 3.13
N SER A 106 6.37 -21.17 3.95
CA SER A 106 6.63 -21.18 5.40
C SER A 106 8.03 -21.63 5.82
N GLY A 107 8.77 -22.34 5.00
CA GLY A 107 10.07 -22.95 5.34
C GLY A 107 11.21 -22.62 4.38
N GLU A 108 10.98 -21.77 3.40
CA GLU A 108 11.91 -21.49 2.30
C GLU A 108 12.72 -20.21 2.56
N ARG A 109 13.89 -20.14 1.91
CA ARG A 109 14.67 -18.90 1.80
C ARG A 109 14.52 -18.39 0.38
N LEU A 110 13.88 -17.23 0.23
CA LEU A 110 13.53 -16.69 -1.08
C LEU A 110 14.23 -15.38 -1.36
N SER A 111 14.48 -15.15 -2.66
CA SER A 111 14.75 -13.84 -3.24
C SER A 111 13.47 -13.33 -3.86
N ILE A 112 12.95 -12.19 -3.38
CA ILE A 112 11.65 -11.64 -3.75
C ILE A 112 11.82 -10.25 -4.35
N LEU A 113 11.04 -9.95 -5.39
CA LEU A 113 10.87 -8.61 -5.92
C LEU A 113 9.42 -8.17 -5.76
N ASP A 114 9.21 -7.03 -5.10
CA ASP A 114 7.95 -6.29 -5.12
C ASP A 114 7.99 -5.23 -6.21
N ILE A 115 7.03 -5.23 -7.13
CA ILE A 115 6.94 -4.29 -8.25
C ILE A 115 5.82 -3.28 -7.99
N GLY A 116 6.16 -1.98 -8.04
CA GLY A 116 5.25 -0.89 -7.66
C GLY A 116 5.08 -0.83 -6.15
N SER A 117 6.19 -0.73 -5.42
CA SER A 117 6.21 -0.91 -3.98
C SER A 117 5.52 0.21 -3.17
N GLY A 118 5.28 1.38 -3.78
CA GLY A 118 4.61 2.51 -3.16
C GLY A 118 5.23 2.91 -1.82
N SER A 119 4.47 2.82 -0.74
CA SER A 119 4.98 3.09 0.62
C SER A 119 5.85 1.97 1.23
N GLY A 120 6.09 0.88 0.48
CA GLY A 120 6.94 -0.23 0.90
C GLY A 120 6.27 -1.25 1.83
N VAL A 121 4.95 -1.26 1.94
CA VAL A 121 4.24 -2.12 2.91
C VAL A 121 4.46 -3.60 2.67
N ILE A 122 4.38 -4.06 1.42
CA ILE A 122 4.56 -5.47 1.07
C ILE A 122 5.99 -5.93 1.41
N PRO A 123 7.06 -5.32 0.84
CA PRO A 123 8.42 -5.83 1.02
C PRO A 123 8.87 -5.71 2.48
N ILE A 124 8.48 -4.66 3.19
CA ILE A 124 8.84 -4.47 4.60
C ILE A 124 8.19 -5.53 5.49
N VAL A 125 6.90 -5.84 5.29
CA VAL A 125 6.22 -6.89 6.07
C VAL A 125 6.81 -8.25 5.77
N LEU A 126 7.01 -8.60 4.49
CA LEU A 126 7.64 -9.86 4.10
C LEU A 126 9.02 -10.01 4.74
N LYS A 127 9.88 -9.00 4.64
CA LYS A 127 11.21 -9.00 5.26
C LYS A 127 11.16 -9.12 6.79
N LYS A 128 10.22 -8.45 7.42
CA LYS A 128 10.06 -8.50 8.90
C LYS A 128 9.59 -9.88 9.37
N LYS A 129 8.70 -10.53 8.61
CA LYS A 129 8.17 -11.87 8.93
C LYS A 129 9.13 -13.00 8.53
N ARG A 130 9.99 -12.77 7.55
CA ARG A 130 11.01 -13.70 7.03
C ARG A 130 12.37 -13.00 6.94
N PRO A 131 13.08 -12.84 8.05
CA PRO A 131 14.35 -12.09 8.09
C PRO A 131 15.46 -12.67 7.19
N ASP A 132 15.40 -13.95 6.87
CA ASP A 132 16.33 -14.66 6.01
C ASP A 132 16.04 -14.53 4.50
N TRP A 133 14.89 -13.96 4.12
CA TRP A 133 14.59 -13.66 2.73
C TRP A 133 15.40 -12.47 2.22
N LYS A 134 15.79 -12.50 0.95
CA LYS A 134 16.34 -11.33 0.25
C LYS A 134 15.18 -10.60 -0.42
N VAL A 135 14.95 -9.35 -0.05
CA VAL A 135 13.79 -8.60 -0.53
C VAL A 135 14.25 -7.37 -1.28
N TYR A 136 13.84 -7.29 -2.51
CA TYR A 136 14.02 -6.19 -3.45
C TYR A 136 12.67 -5.50 -3.67
N ALA A 137 12.69 -4.21 -3.94
CA ALA A 137 11.48 -3.42 -4.19
C ALA A 137 11.73 -2.42 -5.30
N MET A 138 10.94 -2.48 -6.36
CA MET A 138 11.03 -1.61 -7.52
C MET A 138 9.89 -0.58 -7.49
N GLU A 139 10.25 0.67 -7.73
CA GLU A 139 9.30 1.79 -7.76
C GLU A 139 9.80 2.86 -8.73
N ASN A 140 8.89 3.46 -9.51
CA ASN A 140 9.24 4.51 -10.47
C ASN A 140 9.19 5.92 -9.89
N SER A 141 8.49 6.12 -8.78
CA SER A 141 8.36 7.41 -8.10
C SER A 141 9.46 7.60 -7.06
N LEU A 142 10.35 8.57 -7.28
CA LEU A 142 11.35 8.96 -6.28
C LEU A 142 10.73 9.43 -4.96
N GLU A 143 9.54 10.01 -5.01
CA GLU A 143 8.82 10.44 -3.81
C GLU A 143 8.34 9.22 -3.00
N ALA A 144 7.78 8.22 -3.68
CA ALA A 144 7.37 6.97 -3.06
C ALA A 144 8.55 6.22 -2.46
N ILE A 145 9.69 6.12 -3.18
CA ILE A 145 10.92 5.50 -2.67
C ILE A 145 11.38 6.16 -1.37
N ARG A 146 11.39 7.50 -1.31
CA ARG A 146 11.80 8.23 -0.09
C ARG A 146 10.91 7.90 1.11
N ILE A 147 9.61 7.71 0.88
CA ILE A 147 8.66 7.29 1.92
C ILE A 147 8.95 5.84 2.32
N ALA A 148 9.12 4.96 1.34
CA ALA A 148 9.40 3.55 1.55
C ALA A 148 10.73 3.31 2.30
N GLU A 149 11.79 4.03 1.96
CA GLU A 149 13.07 4.00 2.69
C GLU A 149 12.92 4.40 4.18
N LYS A 150 12.16 5.48 4.45
CA LYS A 150 11.85 5.89 5.82
C LYS A 150 11.07 4.80 6.56
N ASN A 151 10.15 4.13 5.87
CA ASN A 151 9.39 3.02 6.43
C ASN A 151 10.28 1.79 6.71
N GLY A 152 11.24 1.50 5.84
CA GLY A 152 12.25 0.47 6.07
C GLY A 152 13.08 0.77 7.33
N GLN A 153 13.54 2.02 7.47
CA GLN A 153 14.28 2.49 8.66
C GLN A 153 13.42 2.43 9.92
N LEU A 154 12.18 2.94 9.87
CA LEU A 154 11.24 2.91 10.99
C LEU A 154 11.01 1.49 11.49
N ASN A 155 10.90 0.54 10.59
CA ASN A 155 10.63 -0.86 10.88
C ASN A 155 11.90 -1.70 11.08
N GLN A 156 13.09 -1.11 10.92
CA GLN A 156 14.41 -1.74 11.11
C GLN A 156 14.61 -2.97 10.23
N VAL A 157 14.20 -2.89 8.96
CA VAL A 157 14.40 -3.95 7.97
C VAL A 157 15.18 -3.45 6.76
N PRO A 158 16.21 -4.19 6.31
CA PRO A 158 16.94 -3.86 5.09
C PRO A 158 16.15 -4.33 3.87
N ILE A 159 15.89 -3.41 2.94
CA ILE A 159 15.29 -3.65 1.63
C ILE A 159 16.22 -3.08 0.57
N GLU A 160 16.39 -3.78 -0.54
CA GLU A 160 17.11 -3.30 -1.71
C GLU A 160 16.14 -2.52 -2.61
N TRP A 161 16.18 -1.19 -2.52
CA TRP A 161 15.31 -0.30 -3.30
C TRP A 161 15.88 -0.09 -4.69
N ILE A 162 15.02 -0.23 -5.71
CA ILE A 162 15.35 -0.08 -7.13
C ILE A 162 14.46 1.02 -7.70
N HIS A 163 15.07 2.14 -8.08
CA HIS A 163 14.37 3.21 -8.80
C HIS A 163 14.35 2.88 -10.28
N GLU A 164 13.26 2.32 -10.76
CA GLU A 164 13.11 1.93 -12.16
C GLU A 164 11.64 1.90 -12.59
N ASP A 165 11.41 2.16 -13.87
CA ASP A 165 10.10 2.02 -14.50
C ASP A 165 9.92 0.58 -14.99
N LEU A 166 8.76 -0.02 -14.67
CA LEU A 166 8.35 -1.34 -15.15
C LEU A 166 8.44 -1.48 -16.67
N PHE A 167 8.22 -0.38 -17.40
CA PHE A 167 8.25 -0.35 -18.88
C PHE A 167 9.66 -0.13 -19.45
N ALA A 168 10.65 0.21 -18.61
CA ALA A 168 12.01 0.53 -19.02
C ALA A 168 13.07 -0.46 -18.48
N THR A 169 12.80 -1.73 -18.50
CA THR A 169 13.43 -2.85 -17.77
C THR A 169 14.90 -3.14 -18.03
N GLU A 170 15.69 -2.26 -18.65
CA GLU A 170 17.13 -2.52 -18.88
C GLU A 170 17.93 -2.62 -17.56
N ALA A 171 17.56 -1.87 -16.53
CA ALA A 171 18.21 -1.90 -15.22
C ALA A 171 18.01 -3.23 -14.47
N LEU A 172 16.93 -3.96 -14.76
CA LEU A 172 16.67 -5.27 -14.16
C LEU A 172 17.70 -6.34 -14.54
N ARG A 173 18.50 -6.12 -15.58
CA ARG A 173 19.60 -7.04 -15.96
C ARG A 173 20.69 -7.15 -14.89
N GLN A 174 20.79 -6.21 -13.98
CA GLN A 174 21.74 -6.21 -12.87
C GLN A 174 21.15 -6.78 -11.58
N VAL A 175 19.84 -7.02 -11.55
CA VAL A 175 19.14 -7.62 -10.41
C VAL A 175 19.29 -9.14 -10.47
N PRO A 176 19.56 -9.83 -9.36
CA PRO A 176 19.69 -11.28 -9.37
C PRO A 176 18.37 -11.97 -9.77
N LYS A 177 18.45 -13.26 -10.12
CA LYS A 177 17.24 -14.08 -10.32
C LYS A 177 16.37 -14.05 -9.07
N MET A 178 15.08 -14.03 -9.28
CA MET A 178 14.09 -13.99 -8.23
C MET A 178 13.35 -15.32 -8.14
N ASP A 179 13.10 -15.78 -6.92
CA ASP A 179 12.26 -16.96 -6.70
C ASP A 179 10.78 -16.58 -6.84
N LEU A 180 10.42 -15.37 -6.37
CA LEU A 180 9.06 -14.88 -6.32
C LEU A 180 8.99 -13.39 -6.69
N ILE A 181 7.96 -13.04 -7.45
CA ILE A 181 7.57 -11.64 -7.68
C ILE A 181 6.19 -11.40 -7.08
N VAL A 182 6.00 -10.22 -6.47
CA VAL A 182 4.69 -9.77 -5.97
C VAL A 182 4.40 -8.38 -6.50
N SER A 183 3.14 -8.06 -6.72
CA SER A 183 2.71 -6.71 -7.08
C SER A 183 1.26 -6.46 -6.72
N ASN A 184 0.98 -5.24 -6.27
CA ASN A 184 -0.33 -4.62 -6.30
C ASN A 184 -0.31 -3.51 -7.37
N PRO A 185 -0.51 -3.84 -8.65
CA PRO A 185 -0.40 -2.88 -9.75
C PRO A 185 -1.63 -1.99 -9.85
N PRO A 186 -1.59 -0.87 -10.56
CA PRO A 186 -2.78 -0.11 -10.92
C PRO A 186 -3.74 -0.99 -11.73
N TYR A 187 -5.00 -1.10 -11.28
CA TYR A 187 -5.99 -1.99 -11.89
C TYR A 187 -7.39 -1.39 -12.05
N ILE A 188 -7.63 -0.16 -11.56
CA ILE A 188 -8.92 0.51 -11.66
C ILE A 188 -9.01 1.13 -13.04
N ARG A 189 -10.03 0.78 -13.83
CA ARG A 189 -10.23 1.38 -15.15
C ARG A 189 -10.69 2.83 -15.01
N ASP A 190 -10.34 3.66 -15.99
CA ASP A 190 -10.77 5.07 -16.02
C ASP A 190 -12.31 5.19 -15.93
N SER A 191 -13.07 4.28 -16.54
CA SER A 191 -14.53 4.22 -16.45
C SER A 191 -15.06 3.93 -15.05
N GLU A 192 -14.26 3.38 -14.16
CA GLU A 192 -14.65 3.02 -12.78
C GLU A 192 -14.41 4.18 -11.77
N ARG A 193 -13.85 5.30 -12.21
CA ARG A 193 -13.59 6.49 -11.33
C ARG A 193 -14.81 6.92 -10.53
N HIS A 194 -16.01 6.82 -11.11
CA HIS A 194 -17.26 7.21 -10.46
C HIS A 194 -17.63 6.37 -9.22
N ASN A 195 -17.03 5.18 -9.06
CA ASN A 195 -17.22 4.31 -7.89
C ASN A 195 -16.29 4.66 -6.72
N MET A 196 -15.35 5.56 -6.94
CA MET A 196 -14.35 5.89 -5.94
C MET A 196 -14.77 7.07 -5.06
N SER A 197 -14.23 7.12 -3.84
CA SER A 197 -14.45 8.25 -2.96
C SER A 197 -13.81 9.53 -3.52
N THR A 198 -14.45 10.68 -3.31
CA THR A 198 -13.88 11.98 -3.67
C THR A 198 -12.51 12.21 -3.00
N SER A 199 -12.34 11.69 -1.79
CA SER A 199 -11.07 11.78 -1.05
C SER A 199 -9.94 11.05 -1.80
N THR A 200 -10.17 9.81 -2.24
CA THR A 200 -9.20 9.05 -3.03
C THR A 200 -8.86 9.77 -4.34
N LEU A 201 -9.88 10.21 -5.08
CA LEU A 201 -9.69 10.88 -6.38
C LEU A 201 -8.91 12.19 -6.29
N ASN A 202 -9.04 12.93 -5.20
CA ASN A 202 -8.43 14.25 -5.07
C ASN A 202 -7.03 14.23 -4.44
N PHE A 203 -6.67 13.17 -3.72
CA PHE A 203 -5.46 13.18 -2.90
C PHE A 203 -4.51 12.02 -3.16
N GLU A 204 -5.00 10.85 -3.56
CA GLU A 204 -4.11 9.71 -3.83
C GLU A 204 -3.57 9.76 -5.28
N PRO A 205 -2.35 9.24 -5.53
CA PRO A 205 -1.73 9.35 -6.86
C PRO A 205 -2.50 8.54 -7.90
N GLU A 206 -2.90 9.18 -9.00
CA GLU A 206 -3.65 8.54 -10.09
C GLU A 206 -2.88 7.36 -10.71
N GLU A 207 -1.55 7.50 -10.81
CA GLU A 207 -0.64 6.50 -11.38
C GLU A 207 -0.63 5.19 -10.59
N ALA A 208 -0.93 5.24 -9.28
CA ALA A 208 -1.04 4.05 -8.45
C ALA A 208 -2.44 3.41 -8.49
N LEU A 209 -3.42 4.05 -9.10
CA LEU A 209 -4.82 3.62 -9.10
C LEU A 209 -5.28 3.13 -10.47
N PHE A 210 -5.00 3.92 -11.52
CA PHE A 210 -5.74 3.81 -12.77
C PHE A 210 -4.97 3.13 -13.90
N VAL A 211 -5.73 2.36 -14.68
CA VAL A 211 -5.32 1.79 -15.95
C VAL A 211 -6.34 2.18 -17.03
N ARG A 212 -5.90 2.28 -18.27
CA ARG A 212 -6.77 2.63 -19.40
C ARG A 212 -7.79 1.52 -19.67
N ASP A 213 -9.05 1.89 -19.97
CA ASP A 213 -10.14 0.94 -20.22
C ASP A 213 -9.87 -0.08 -21.32
N HIS A 214 -9.14 0.34 -22.36
CA HIS A 214 -8.88 -0.51 -23.53
C HIS A 214 -7.76 -1.54 -23.28
N ASP A 215 -7.01 -1.43 -22.20
CA ASP A 215 -5.93 -2.35 -21.86
C ASP A 215 -5.78 -2.57 -20.33
N PRO A 216 -6.76 -3.19 -19.68
CA PRO A 216 -6.72 -3.40 -18.23
C PRO A 216 -5.65 -4.42 -17.79
N LEU A 217 -5.08 -5.18 -18.72
CA LEU A 217 -4.04 -6.17 -18.45
C LEU A 217 -2.61 -5.63 -18.66
N LEU A 218 -2.45 -4.36 -19.00
CA LEU A 218 -1.16 -3.77 -19.35
C LEU A 218 -0.07 -4.10 -18.31
N TYR A 219 -0.28 -3.73 -17.06
CA TYR A 219 0.70 -3.96 -15.99
C TYR A 219 0.94 -5.45 -15.73
N TYR A 220 -0.09 -6.27 -15.77
CA TYR A 220 0.02 -7.72 -15.53
C TYR A 220 0.91 -8.41 -16.56
N ARG A 221 0.78 -8.02 -17.84
CA ARG A 221 1.62 -8.56 -18.91
C ARG A 221 3.07 -8.12 -18.78
N GLU A 222 3.33 -6.87 -18.40
CA GLU A 222 4.70 -6.39 -18.21
C GLU A 222 5.35 -7.03 -16.97
N ILE A 223 4.61 -7.19 -15.88
CA ILE A 223 5.09 -7.91 -14.69
C ILE A 223 5.43 -9.37 -15.02
N LEU A 224 4.61 -10.03 -15.83
CA LEU A 224 4.87 -11.40 -16.30
C LEU A 224 6.15 -11.49 -17.13
N LYS A 225 6.40 -10.51 -18.02
CA LYS A 225 7.67 -10.45 -18.79
C LYS A 225 8.88 -10.32 -17.87
N VAL A 226 8.76 -9.50 -16.81
CA VAL A 226 9.81 -9.38 -15.79
C VAL A 226 10.01 -10.70 -15.07
N ALA A 227 8.92 -11.39 -14.69
CA ALA A 227 8.98 -12.69 -14.03
C ALA A 227 9.68 -13.75 -14.90
N ASP A 228 9.38 -13.76 -16.21
CA ASP A 228 10.07 -14.66 -17.14
C ASP A 228 11.55 -14.29 -17.33
N ALA A 229 11.88 -13.03 -17.45
CA ALA A 229 13.26 -12.54 -17.61
C ALA A 229 14.13 -12.81 -16.36
N MET A 230 13.54 -12.75 -15.18
CA MET A 230 14.20 -13.06 -13.90
C MET A 230 14.17 -14.54 -13.54
N GLU A 231 13.56 -15.39 -14.36
CA GLU A 231 13.37 -16.82 -14.13
C GLU A 231 12.58 -17.10 -12.83
N ALA A 232 11.69 -16.19 -12.43
CA ALA A 232 10.87 -16.36 -11.24
C ALA A 232 9.97 -17.59 -11.38
N SER A 233 9.87 -18.36 -10.31
CA SER A 233 9.03 -19.57 -10.29
C SER A 233 7.60 -19.28 -9.86
N CYS A 234 7.37 -18.15 -9.21
CA CYS A 234 6.07 -17.78 -8.66
C CYS A 234 5.81 -16.27 -8.78
N LEU A 235 4.55 -15.90 -9.05
CA LEU A 235 4.10 -14.53 -9.17
C LEU A 235 2.78 -14.36 -8.42
N TYR A 236 2.70 -13.39 -7.51
CA TYR A 236 1.49 -13.03 -6.77
C TYR A 236 1.02 -11.64 -7.15
N LEU A 237 -0.26 -11.51 -7.48
CA LEU A 237 -0.85 -10.29 -8.01
C LEU A 237 -2.16 -9.96 -7.29
N GLU A 238 -2.33 -8.70 -6.91
CA GLU A 238 -3.64 -8.18 -6.55
C GLU A 238 -4.45 -7.85 -7.80
N LEU A 239 -5.78 -8.05 -7.74
CA LEU A 239 -6.70 -7.98 -8.87
C LEU A 239 -7.85 -7.02 -8.62
N ASN A 240 -8.39 -6.47 -9.71
CA ASN A 240 -9.70 -5.83 -9.73
C ASN A 240 -10.82 -6.88 -9.73
N GLU A 241 -11.68 -6.88 -8.71
CA GLU A 241 -12.81 -7.81 -8.57
C GLU A 241 -13.78 -7.82 -9.73
N PHE A 242 -13.89 -6.71 -10.47
CA PHE A 242 -14.80 -6.56 -11.60
C PHE A 242 -14.26 -7.13 -12.92
N LEU A 243 -13.00 -7.58 -12.95
CA LEU A 243 -12.33 -8.06 -14.16
C LEU A 243 -12.01 -9.56 -14.13
N THR A 244 -12.65 -10.32 -13.24
CA THR A 244 -12.34 -11.74 -13.02
C THR A 244 -12.37 -12.56 -14.32
N GLU A 245 -13.36 -12.37 -15.21
CA GLU A 245 -13.46 -13.07 -16.49
C GLU A 245 -12.27 -12.75 -17.39
N ILE A 246 -11.88 -11.48 -17.49
CA ILE A 246 -10.71 -11.03 -18.28
C ILE A 246 -9.43 -11.69 -17.79
N TYR A 247 -9.24 -11.77 -16.45
CA TYR A 247 -8.08 -12.46 -15.89
C TYR A 247 -8.11 -13.96 -16.17
N GLN A 248 -9.28 -14.62 -16.10
CA GLN A 248 -9.42 -16.05 -16.42
C GLN A 248 -9.11 -16.35 -17.90
N GLU A 249 -9.59 -15.53 -18.82
CA GLU A 249 -9.25 -15.63 -20.24
C GLU A 249 -7.74 -15.44 -20.45
N TRP A 250 -7.16 -14.39 -19.88
CA TRP A 250 -5.72 -14.12 -20.00
C TRP A 250 -4.87 -15.30 -19.50
N VAL A 251 -5.14 -15.83 -18.31
CA VAL A 251 -4.32 -16.93 -17.76
C VAL A 251 -4.50 -18.24 -18.50
N ALA A 252 -5.63 -18.46 -19.14
CA ALA A 252 -5.87 -19.65 -19.98
C ALA A 252 -4.97 -19.68 -21.23
N GLU A 253 -4.50 -18.52 -21.70
CA GLU A 253 -3.58 -18.38 -22.83
C GLU A 253 -2.10 -18.54 -22.43
N LEU A 254 -1.77 -18.49 -21.13
CA LEU A 254 -0.40 -18.55 -20.66
C LEU A 254 0.17 -19.97 -20.75
N SER A 255 1.20 -20.13 -21.59
CA SER A 255 1.94 -21.38 -21.63
C SER A 255 3.02 -21.41 -20.55
N GLY A 256 3.19 -22.56 -19.87
CA GLY A 256 4.22 -22.74 -18.86
C GLY A 256 3.89 -22.15 -17.47
N TRP A 257 2.68 -21.63 -17.27
CA TRP A 257 2.21 -21.15 -15.99
C TRP A 257 0.90 -21.84 -15.59
N THR A 258 0.74 -22.14 -14.33
CA THR A 258 -0.53 -22.57 -13.72
C THR A 258 -1.07 -21.45 -12.86
N ALA A 259 -2.38 -21.22 -12.92
CA ALA A 259 -3.04 -20.11 -12.23
C ALA A 259 -3.90 -20.61 -11.06
N LEU A 260 -3.84 -19.90 -9.94
CA LEU A 260 -4.74 -20.09 -8.81
C LEU A 260 -5.29 -18.73 -8.37
N PHE A 261 -6.61 -18.60 -8.40
CA PHE A 261 -7.31 -17.41 -7.90
C PHE A 261 -7.70 -17.60 -6.43
N ARG A 262 -7.60 -16.54 -5.65
CA ARG A 262 -8.06 -16.51 -4.25
C ARG A 262 -8.99 -15.31 -4.03
N SER A 263 -10.09 -15.56 -3.30
CA SER A 263 -11.00 -14.50 -2.87
C SER A 263 -10.53 -13.88 -1.57
N ASP A 264 -10.84 -12.59 -1.41
CA ASP A 264 -10.67 -11.87 -0.16
C ASP A 264 -11.71 -12.31 0.89
N LEU A 265 -11.59 -11.79 2.12
CA LEU A 265 -12.52 -12.07 3.23
C LEU A 265 -13.96 -11.62 2.95
N GLN A 266 -14.18 -10.79 1.94
CA GLN A 266 -15.51 -10.38 1.49
C GLN A 266 -16.07 -11.33 0.40
N GLY A 267 -15.30 -12.34 -0.02
CA GLY A 267 -15.69 -13.32 -1.04
C GLY A 267 -15.47 -12.86 -2.48
N LYS A 268 -14.72 -11.78 -2.70
CA LYS A 268 -14.45 -11.22 -4.03
C LYS A 268 -13.11 -11.73 -4.56
N THR A 269 -13.03 -12.12 -5.82
CA THR A 269 -11.76 -12.53 -6.46
C THR A 269 -10.78 -11.36 -6.44
N ARG A 270 -9.77 -11.46 -5.59
CA ARG A 270 -8.85 -10.35 -5.31
C ARG A 270 -7.39 -10.66 -5.56
N MET A 271 -7.03 -11.93 -5.67
CA MET A 271 -5.63 -12.33 -5.75
C MET A 271 -5.45 -13.44 -6.79
N LEU A 272 -4.31 -13.40 -7.47
CA LEU A 272 -3.87 -14.41 -8.43
C LEU A 272 -2.45 -14.85 -8.07
N ARG A 273 -2.26 -16.17 -8.01
CA ARG A 273 -0.93 -16.77 -8.04
C ARG A 273 -0.72 -17.45 -9.38
N LEU A 274 0.36 -17.10 -10.05
CA LEU A 274 0.91 -17.85 -11.17
C LEU A 274 2.11 -18.64 -10.68
N GLN A 275 2.13 -19.94 -10.96
CA GLN A 275 3.24 -20.85 -10.63
C GLN A 275 3.80 -21.40 -11.92
N LYS A 276 5.11 -21.34 -12.12
CA LYS A 276 5.77 -21.93 -13.28
C LYS A 276 5.59 -23.44 -13.27
N ALA A 277 5.14 -24.01 -14.38
CA ALA A 277 5.00 -25.45 -14.49
C ALA A 277 6.38 -26.11 -14.32
N THR A 278 6.47 -27.07 -13.42
CA THR A 278 7.67 -27.92 -13.31
C THR A 278 7.78 -28.77 -14.57
N ALA A 279 8.91 -28.71 -15.25
CA ALA A 279 9.21 -29.49 -16.44
C ALA A 279 9.15 -31.00 -16.15
#